data_3e61ef2807e452ba6d897024f45eb1ee
#
_entry.id   3e61ef2807e452ba6d897024f45eb1ee
#
_cell.length_a   1.000
_cell.length_b   1.000
_cell.length_c   1.000
_cell.angle_alpha   90.00
_cell.angle_beta   90.00
_cell.angle_gamma   90.00
#
_symmetry.space_group_name_H-M   'P 1'
#
loop_
_entity.id
_entity.type
_entity.pdbx_description
1 polymer ?
#
loop_
_entity_poly.entity_id
_entity_poly.type
_entity_poly.pdbx_seq_one_letter_code
_entity_poly.pdbx_strand_id
1 'polypeptide(L)'
;VSARVFEGDTLPFNDNLVNVLAVSSDQGIPDAEIMRVLAPYGVALIRQGNGWMKREKAYPDDIDEWTHFMHGPDGNAVSTDKRVGPPRHLQWVGDPKFSRAHEQTASFSVAVTTRGRMFYVLDESPAVDVDVLPHAAA
;
A
#
# COMPACT_ATOMS: atom_id res chain seq x y z
N VAL A 1 -11.72 16.17 2.77
CA VAL A 1 -12.81 15.26 3.19
C VAL A 1 -13.80 15.20 2.06
N SER A 2 -14.18 14.01 1.63
CA SER A 2 -15.23 13.77 0.64
C SER A 2 -16.35 12.94 1.25
N ALA A 3 -17.58 13.19 0.83
CA ALA A 3 -18.74 12.40 1.19
C ALA A 3 -19.37 11.85 -0.09
N ARG A 4 -19.79 10.58 -0.04
CA ARG A 4 -20.50 9.90 -1.13
C ARG A 4 -21.66 9.14 -0.55
N VAL A 5 -22.76 9.11 -1.28
CA VAL A 5 -23.89 8.23 -0.98
C VAL A 5 -23.64 6.93 -1.76
N PHE A 6 -23.82 5.79 -1.12
CA PHE A 6 -23.88 4.50 -1.78
C PHE A 6 -25.15 3.75 -1.34
N GLU A 7 -25.64 2.92 -2.23
CA GLU A 7 -26.80 2.07 -1.96
C GLU A 7 -26.36 0.60 -2.04
N GLY A 8 -26.89 -0.21 -1.15
CA GLY A 8 -26.61 -1.64 -1.09
C GLY A 8 -25.65 -2.03 0.05
N ASP A 9 -25.22 -3.26 -0.01
CA ASP A 9 -24.38 -3.95 0.99
C ASP A 9 -22.89 -4.02 0.62
N THR A 10 -22.52 -3.47 -0.55
CA THR A 10 -21.15 -3.45 -1.07
C THR A 10 -20.52 -2.07 -0.91
N LEU A 11 -19.42 -1.99 -0.18
CA LEU A 11 -18.70 -0.75 0.04
C LEU A 11 -17.92 -0.33 -1.22
N PRO A 12 -17.86 0.98 -1.54
CA PRO A 12 -17.21 1.48 -2.75
C PRO A 12 -15.67 1.57 -2.61
N PHE A 13 -15.08 0.53 -2.01
CA PHE A 13 -13.65 0.41 -1.80
C PHE A 13 -13.12 -0.89 -2.39
N ASN A 14 -11.89 -0.85 -2.89
CA ASN A 14 -11.18 -2.05 -3.31
C ASN A 14 -10.87 -2.96 -2.10
N ASP A 15 -10.58 -4.23 -2.40
CA ASP A 15 -10.12 -5.18 -1.41
C ASP A 15 -8.84 -4.69 -0.72
N ASN A 16 -8.73 -4.92 0.57
CA ASN A 16 -7.52 -4.65 1.36
C ASN A 16 -7.05 -3.18 1.34
N LEU A 17 -7.95 -2.22 1.20
CA LEU A 17 -7.59 -0.81 1.05
C LEU A 17 -7.74 0.02 2.34
N VAL A 18 -8.69 -0.33 3.20
CA VAL A 18 -9.12 0.53 4.31
C VAL A 18 -8.39 0.16 5.60
N ASN A 19 -7.65 1.09 6.19
CA ASN A 19 -6.95 0.86 7.45
C ASN A 19 -7.88 0.99 8.67
N VAL A 20 -8.83 1.92 8.62
CA VAL A 20 -9.82 2.13 9.69
C VAL A 20 -11.19 2.35 9.08
N LEU A 21 -12.16 1.55 9.48
CA LEU A 21 -13.54 1.63 9.05
C LEU A 21 -14.44 1.85 10.27
N ALA A 22 -15.22 2.91 10.29
CA ALA A 22 -16.24 3.12 11.29
C ALA A 22 -17.62 2.87 10.68
N VAL A 23 -18.39 1.95 11.26
CA VAL A 23 -19.71 1.54 10.77
C VAL A 23 -20.74 1.80 11.84
N SER A 24 -21.79 2.56 11.53
CA SER A 24 -22.96 2.63 12.40
C SER A 24 -23.81 1.37 12.26
N SER A 25 -24.39 0.93 13.35
CA SER A 25 -25.06 -0.38 13.50
C SER A 25 -26.26 -0.62 12.58
N ASP A 26 -26.81 0.42 12.02
CA ASP A 26 -28.02 0.43 11.18
C ASP A 26 -27.74 0.28 9.68
N GLN A 27 -26.46 0.19 9.29
CA GLN A 27 -26.06 0.17 7.87
C GLN A 27 -26.26 -1.20 7.20
N GLY A 28 -26.46 -2.29 7.94
CA GLY A 28 -26.69 -3.61 7.37
C GLY A 28 -25.54 -4.20 6.56
N ILE A 29 -24.31 -3.65 6.69
CA ILE A 29 -23.15 -4.10 5.92
C ILE A 29 -22.71 -5.47 6.44
N PRO A 30 -22.59 -6.48 5.55
CA PRO A 30 -22.14 -7.82 5.94
C PRO A 30 -20.71 -7.81 6.52
N ASP A 31 -20.46 -8.64 7.52
CA ASP A 31 -19.11 -8.79 8.10
C ASP A 31 -18.06 -9.21 7.07
N ALA A 32 -18.45 -10.04 6.11
CA ALA A 32 -17.58 -10.45 5.00
C ALA A 32 -17.15 -9.25 4.14
N GLU A 33 -18.03 -8.27 3.92
CA GLU A 33 -17.74 -7.07 3.17
C GLU A 33 -16.84 -6.10 3.95
N ILE A 34 -17.07 -5.97 5.26
CA ILE A 34 -16.17 -5.23 6.14
C ILE A 34 -14.76 -5.83 6.07
N MET A 35 -14.64 -7.16 6.17
CA MET A 35 -13.36 -7.83 6.08
C MET A 35 -12.73 -7.77 4.69
N ARG A 36 -13.51 -7.73 3.61
CA ARG A 36 -13.00 -7.56 2.26
C ARG A 36 -12.25 -6.25 2.10
N VAL A 37 -12.83 -5.14 2.54
CA VAL A 37 -12.25 -3.81 2.32
C VAL A 37 -11.13 -3.46 3.29
N LEU A 38 -11.08 -4.08 4.48
CA LEU A 38 -10.00 -3.83 5.43
C LEU A 38 -8.65 -4.31 4.89
N ALA A 39 -7.64 -3.47 5.01
CA ALA A 39 -6.25 -3.87 4.83
C ALA A 39 -5.83 -4.88 5.92
N PRO A 40 -4.81 -5.72 5.69
CA PRO A 40 -4.19 -6.48 6.77
C PRO A 40 -3.85 -5.59 7.97
N TYR A 41 -4.17 -6.03 9.18
CA TYR A 41 -4.14 -5.24 10.43
C TYR A 41 -5.10 -4.04 10.46
N GLY A 42 -5.95 -3.88 9.47
CA GLY A 42 -7.00 -2.86 9.47
C GLY A 42 -8.04 -3.14 10.53
N VAL A 43 -8.65 -2.07 11.04
CA VAL A 43 -9.60 -2.10 12.16
C VAL A 43 -10.96 -1.61 11.73
N ALA A 44 -12.00 -2.39 11.98
CA ALA A 44 -13.37 -1.92 11.94
C ALA A 44 -13.87 -1.61 13.35
N LEU A 45 -14.46 -0.45 13.49
CA LEU A 45 -15.23 -0.02 14.66
C LEU A 45 -16.72 -0.07 14.31
N ILE A 46 -17.43 -1.03 14.86
CA ILE A 46 -18.85 -1.26 14.57
C ILE A 46 -19.67 -0.81 15.78
N ARG A 47 -20.58 0.11 15.55
CA ARG A 47 -21.43 0.59 16.62
C ARG A 47 -22.44 -0.47 17.05
N GLN A 48 -22.49 -0.74 18.37
CA GLN A 48 -23.46 -1.64 18.97
C GLN A 48 -24.08 -0.96 20.20
N GLY A 49 -25.32 -0.54 20.08
CA GLY A 49 -25.99 0.23 21.13
C GLY A 49 -25.19 1.49 21.49
N ASN A 50 -24.80 1.64 22.74
CA ASN A 50 -24.02 2.78 23.22
C ASN A 50 -22.49 2.60 23.10
N GLY A 51 -22.01 1.44 22.63
CA GLY A 51 -20.58 1.12 22.54
C GLY A 51 -20.11 0.89 21.11
N TRP A 52 -18.81 0.58 21.01
CA TRP A 52 -18.15 0.20 19.77
C TRP A 52 -17.52 -1.18 19.91
N MET A 53 -17.80 -2.05 18.98
CA MET A 53 -17.11 -3.33 18.84
C MET A 53 -15.93 -3.15 17.88
N LYS A 54 -14.75 -3.54 18.33
CA LYS A 54 -13.54 -3.57 17.49
C LYS A 54 -13.42 -4.93 16.79
N ARG A 55 -13.19 -4.90 15.50
CA ARG A 55 -12.78 -6.05 14.68
C ARG A 55 -11.46 -5.71 13.99
N GLU A 56 -10.56 -6.65 13.93
CA GLU A 56 -9.26 -6.47 13.28
C GLU A 56 -9.04 -7.57 12.25
N LYS A 57 -8.57 -7.20 11.06
CA LYS A 57 -8.24 -8.14 10.02
C LYS A 57 -6.86 -8.73 10.28
N ALA A 58 -6.79 -10.05 10.39
CA ALA A 58 -5.51 -10.75 10.50
C ALA A 58 -4.65 -10.54 9.24
N TYR A 59 -3.34 -10.61 9.41
CA TYR A 59 -2.42 -10.69 8.28
C TYR A 59 -2.57 -12.06 7.61
N PRO A 60 -2.73 -12.11 6.28
CA PRO A 60 -2.87 -13.38 5.57
C PRO A 60 -1.56 -14.19 5.59
N ASP A 61 -1.66 -15.50 5.85
CA ASP A 61 -0.50 -16.41 5.87
C ASP A 61 0.03 -16.76 4.46
N ASP A 62 -0.72 -16.41 3.43
CA ASP A 62 -0.43 -16.68 2.02
C ASP A 62 0.11 -15.46 1.25
N ILE A 63 0.43 -14.38 1.96
CA ILE A 63 1.13 -13.19 1.46
C ILE A 63 2.56 -13.23 1.99
N ASP A 64 3.50 -13.01 1.09
CA ASP A 64 4.93 -12.95 1.41
C ASP A 64 5.39 -11.53 1.74
N GLU A 65 6.52 -11.43 2.44
CA GLU A 65 7.20 -10.18 2.77
C GLU A 65 8.60 -10.15 2.16
N TRP A 66 8.97 -9.03 1.61
CA TRP A 66 10.30 -8.80 1.04
C TRP A 66 11.17 -8.09 2.06
N THR A 67 11.69 -8.84 3.03
CA THR A 67 12.33 -8.27 4.23
C THR A 67 13.80 -7.85 4.04
N HIS A 68 14.44 -8.29 2.97
CA HIS A 68 15.83 -8.01 2.64
C HIS A 68 15.96 -7.54 1.19
N PHE A 69 17.12 -7.03 0.82
CA PHE A 69 17.39 -6.57 -0.54
C PHE A 69 17.07 -7.62 -1.62
N MET A 70 17.39 -8.87 -1.34
CA MET A 70 17.10 -10.02 -2.20
C MET A 70 16.07 -10.94 -1.55
N HIS A 71 14.91 -10.41 -1.19
CA HIS A 71 13.76 -11.09 -0.59
C HIS A 71 13.96 -11.51 0.87
N GLY A 72 14.79 -12.48 1.13
CA GLY A 72 15.02 -13.04 2.46
C GLY A 72 16.50 -13.09 2.83
N PRO A 73 16.84 -13.58 4.03
CA PRO A 73 18.23 -13.67 4.49
C PRO A 73 19.07 -14.69 3.70
N ASP A 74 18.43 -15.56 2.95
CA ASP A 74 19.08 -16.52 2.03
C ASP A 74 19.53 -15.91 0.70
N GLY A 75 19.13 -14.67 0.42
CA GLY A 75 19.47 -13.96 -0.81
C GLY A 75 18.80 -14.50 -2.07
N ASN A 76 17.77 -15.33 -1.94
CA ASN A 76 16.99 -15.85 -3.06
C ASN A 76 15.87 -14.85 -3.42
N ALA A 77 16.03 -14.13 -4.52
CA ALA A 77 15.10 -13.12 -4.99
C ALA A 77 13.81 -13.72 -5.62
N VAL A 78 13.22 -14.71 -4.97
CA VAL A 78 11.98 -15.36 -5.39
C VAL A 78 10.94 -15.23 -4.30
N SER A 79 9.82 -14.57 -4.61
CA SER A 79 8.68 -14.48 -3.69
C SER A 79 7.97 -15.82 -3.57
N THR A 80 7.51 -16.12 -2.37
CA THR A 80 6.64 -17.26 -2.05
C THR A 80 5.17 -16.88 -1.97
N ASP A 81 4.83 -15.65 -2.35
CA ASP A 81 3.46 -15.14 -2.34
C ASP A 81 2.53 -16.00 -3.20
N LYS A 82 1.37 -16.35 -2.64
CA LYS A 82 0.35 -17.17 -3.31
C LYS A 82 -0.90 -16.39 -3.67
N ARG A 83 -1.01 -15.15 -3.22
CA ARG A 83 -2.22 -14.35 -3.35
C ARG A 83 -2.04 -13.17 -4.30
N VAL A 84 -0.90 -12.53 -4.26
CA VAL A 84 -0.62 -11.34 -5.05
C VAL A 84 -0.10 -11.75 -6.43
N GLY A 85 -0.77 -11.27 -7.46
CA GLY A 85 -0.36 -11.42 -8.85
C GLY A 85 -0.04 -10.07 -9.49
N PRO A 86 0.27 -10.06 -10.78
CA PRO A 86 0.50 -8.82 -11.50
C PRO A 86 -0.69 -7.86 -11.35
N PRO A 87 -0.46 -6.57 -11.04
CA PRO A 87 -1.53 -5.60 -10.86
C PRO A 87 -2.29 -5.38 -12.17
N ARG A 88 -3.62 -5.33 -12.08
CA ARG A 88 -4.48 -5.04 -13.23
C ARG A 88 -4.76 -3.55 -13.40
N HIS A 89 -4.67 -2.79 -12.29
CA HIS A 89 -4.99 -1.37 -12.24
C HIS A 89 -4.06 -0.67 -11.26
N LEU A 90 -3.74 0.61 -11.54
CA LEU A 90 -3.12 1.49 -10.56
C LEU A 90 -4.18 1.89 -9.52
N GLN A 91 -3.88 1.69 -8.25
CA GLN A 91 -4.75 2.12 -7.15
C GLN A 91 -4.45 3.55 -6.70
N TRP A 92 -3.17 3.93 -6.74
CA TRP A 92 -2.68 5.25 -6.35
C TRP A 92 -1.31 5.51 -6.95
N VAL A 93 -0.93 6.77 -6.98
CA VAL A 93 0.41 7.21 -7.36
C VAL A 93 0.98 7.93 -6.15
N GLY A 94 2.14 7.49 -5.67
CA GLY A 94 2.86 8.11 -4.57
C GLY A 94 3.67 9.32 -5.01
N ASP A 95 4.05 10.16 -4.07
CA ASP A 95 5.05 11.20 -4.28
C ASP A 95 6.45 10.62 -3.95
N PRO A 96 7.52 11.16 -4.58
CA PRO A 96 7.53 12.21 -5.59
C PRO A 96 7.04 11.70 -6.96
N LYS A 97 6.31 12.54 -7.68
CA LYS A 97 5.78 12.17 -9.01
C LYS A 97 6.85 12.06 -10.10
N PHE A 98 8.00 12.64 -9.83
CA PHE A 98 9.13 12.65 -10.73
C PHE A 98 10.32 12.00 -10.04
N SER A 99 10.92 11.05 -10.72
CA SER A 99 12.17 10.43 -10.35
C SER A 99 13.23 10.77 -11.41
N ARG A 100 14.50 10.64 -11.04
CA ARG A 100 15.61 10.84 -11.97
C ARG A 100 15.45 9.93 -13.20
N ALA A 101 15.82 10.43 -14.37
CA ALA A 101 15.81 9.65 -15.61
C ALA A 101 16.75 8.41 -15.50
N HIS A 102 16.30 7.27 -16.02
CA HIS A 102 16.98 5.98 -15.89
C HIS A 102 18.28 5.84 -16.71
N GLU A 103 18.66 6.88 -17.41
CA GLU A 103 19.75 6.81 -18.40
C GLU A 103 21.13 6.61 -17.79
N GLN A 104 21.33 6.99 -16.53
CA GLN A 104 22.62 6.91 -15.86
C GLN A 104 22.59 6.13 -14.54
N THR A 105 21.54 6.24 -13.75
CA THR A 105 21.40 5.54 -12.48
C THR A 105 19.93 5.20 -12.24
N ALA A 106 19.66 4.04 -11.62
CA ALA A 106 18.31 3.71 -11.20
C ALA A 106 17.84 4.70 -10.11
N SER A 107 16.73 5.36 -10.36
CA SER A 107 16.11 6.27 -9.38
C SER A 107 15.58 5.52 -8.16
N PHE A 108 15.29 4.26 -8.31
CA PHE A 108 14.83 3.35 -7.27
C PHE A 108 15.91 2.27 -7.04
N SER A 109 16.57 2.32 -5.89
CA SER A 109 17.73 1.48 -5.62
C SER A 109 17.38 0.21 -4.86
N VAL A 110 16.49 0.29 -3.90
CA VAL A 110 16.11 -0.84 -3.04
C VAL A 110 14.73 -0.61 -2.45
N ALA A 111 13.95 -1.69 -2.32
CA ALA A 111 12.76 -1.71 -1.50
C ALA A 111 12.74 -2.95 -0.60
N VAL A 112 12.20 -2.79 0.58
CA VAL A 112 11.87 -3.88 1.49
C VAL A 112 10.46 -3.68 2.02
N THR A 113 9.77 -4.78 2.31
CA THR A 113 8.41 -4.73 2.84
C THR A 113 8.32 -5.51 4.13
N THR A 114 7.56 -5.01 5.08
CA THR A 114 7.20 -5.75 6.28
C THR A 114 5.92 -5.19 6.91
N ARG A 115 5.04 -6.07 7.34
CA ARG A 115 3.79 -5.76 8.05
C ARG A 115 2.96 -4.65 7.37
N GLY A 116 2.77 -4.78 6.05
CA GLY A 116 1.98 -3.84 5.25
C GLY A 116 2.65 -2.47 5.05
N ARG A 117 3.95 -2.34 5.32
CA ARG A 117 4.75 -1.16 5.05
C ARG A 117 5.82 -1.46 4.03
N MET A 118 6.11 -0.48 3.20
CA MET A 118 7.21 -0.52 2.25
C MET A 118 8.22 0.56 2.61
N PHE A 119 9.49 0.19 2.68
CA PHE A 119 10.62 1.09 2.85
C PHE A 119 11.46 1.02 1.59
N TYR A 120 11.84 2.17 1.06
CA TYR A 120 12.59 2.24 -0.18
C TYR A 120 13.56 3.41 -0.18
N VAL A 121 14.58 3.29 -0.99
CA VAL A 121 15.53 4.37 -1.28
C VAL A 121 15.27 4.86 -2.68
N LEU A 122 14.88 6.12 -2.80
CA LEU A 122 14.56 6.77 -4.05
C LEU A 122 15.41 8.05 -4.18
N ASP A 123 15.94 8.29 -5.37
CA ASP A 123 16.57 9.56 -5.71
C ASP A 123 15.47 10.55 -6.14
N GLU A 124 15.22 11.55 -5.30
CA GLU A 124 14.22 12.60 -5.53
C GLU A 124 14.74 13.80 -6.33
N SER A 125 16.03 13.78 -6.68
CA SER A 125 16.59 14.87 -7.48
C SER A 125 15.88 14.97 -8.83
N PRO A 126 15.45 16.17 -9.24
CA PRO A 126 15.03 16.37 -10.61
C PRO A 126 16.19 15.99 -11.52
N ALA A 127 15.89 15.48 -12.71
CA ALA A 127 16.92 15.26 -13.72
C ALA A 127 17.65 16.59 -13.96
N VAL A 128 18.81 16.72 -13.33
CA VAL A 128 19.70 17.84 -13.63
C VAL A 128 20.33 17.49 -14.96
N ASP A 129 20.05 18.32 -15.94
CA ASP A 129 20.75 18.27 -17.21
C ASP A 129 22.24 18.51 -16.90
N VAL A 130 23.07 17.49 -17.10
CA VAL A 130 24.49 17.54 -16.74
C VAL A 130 25.19 18.65 -17.52
N ASP A 131 24.59 19.08 -18.65
CA ASP A 131 25.07 20.17 -19.48
C ASP A 131 24.88 21.56 -18.87
N VAL A 132 24.10 21.68 -17.78
CA VAL A 132 23.85 22.93 -17.08
C VAL A 132 24.78 23.15 -15.87
N LEU A 133 25.52 22.12 -15.46
CA LEU A 133 26.54 22.33 -14.44
C LEU A 133 27.69 23.16 -15.05
N PRO A 134 27.96 24.39 -14.55
CA PRO A 134 29.10 25.13 -15.00
C PRO A 134 30.32 24.27 -14.76
N HIS A 135 31.05 23.94 -15.83
CA HIS A 135 32.35 23.32 -15.71
C HIS A 135 33.16 24.19 -14.76
N ALA A 136 33.47 23.68 -13.57
CA ALA A 136 34.39 24.35 -12.70
C ALA A 136 35.71 24.45 -13.51
N ALA A 137 36.02 25.68 -13.95
CA ALA A 137 37.27 25.96 -14.61
C ALA A 137 38.41 25.59 -13.64
N ALA A 138 39.28 24.69 -14.06
CA ALA A 138 40.48 24.30 -13.34
C ALA A 138 41.46 25.47 -13.23
#